data_8ed963a8f2bd1df11782de8b9bd03487
#
_entry.id   8ed963a8f2bd1df11782de8b9bd03487
#
_cell.length_a   1.000
_cell.length_b   1.000
_cell.length_c   1.000
_cell.angle_alpha   90.00
_cell.angle_beta   90.00
_cell.angle_gamma   90.00
#
_symmetry.space_group_name_H-M   'P 1'
#
loop_
_entity.id
_entity.type
_entity.pdbx_description
1 polymer ?
#
loop_
_entity_poly.entity_id
_entity_poly.type
_entity_poly.pdbx_seq_one_letter_code
_entity_poly.pdbx_strand_id
1 'polypeptide(L)'
;MDAATNLAETLAKGFGITEIKNLYDFQLEQFGIYKDPNETVLETLQRVFSTDFMSHNDNAFLDLTIDRSLEINDGIGIEPNVYYFSYAGNQTVQDPVSGNYIPSARMWTLFYPGAINMGKYYDKYTAGGFYIDQSWRPNDGMVNTVSAFYPIHSDGTCLTRDGRQGWTNYDGYSNIHFKPGIWYVMPVQSFDHIQFVGGMLNGSLVKTHALYRGVMEDIYNTYTTAPSGGSFPFTDVAESRWSYPYIREMYEAGVIDGMTPTTFEPAGNVTRAQFVKMLALLQSADVSAYASGPFTDVPGDAWYARYVNW
;
A
#
# COMPACT_ATOMS: atom_id res chain seq x y z
N MET A 1 8.75 -15.19 25.37
CA MET A 1 7.45 -14.98 24.71
C MET A 1 7.67 -13.80 23.77
N ASP A 2 7.65 -14.03 22.48
CA ASP A 2 8.00 -13.02 21.51
C ASP A 2 6.83 -12.06 21.20
N ALA A 3 7.08 -11.02 20.42
CA ALA A 3 6.07 -10.01 20.07
C ALA A 3 4.89 -10.61 19.29
N ALA A 4 5.10 -11.68 18.53
CA ALA A 4 4.05 -12.37 17.78
C ALA A 4 3.07 -13.06 18.70
N THR A 5 3.56 -13.74 19.77
CA THR A 5 2.70 -14.37 20.78
C THR A 5 1.87 -13.32 21.53
N ASN A 6 2.47 -12.16 21.87
CA ASN A 6 1.75 -11.07 22.54
C ASN A 6 0.71 -10.40 21.61
N LEU A 7 1.00 -10.25 20.32
CA LEU A 7 0.04 -9.74 19.33
C LEU A 7 -1.12 -10.72 19.19
N ALA A 8 -0.82 -12.01 19.06
CA ALA A 8 -1.81 -13.07 18.97
C ALA A 8 -2.73 -13.14 20.20
N GLU A 9 -2.18 -13.05 21.42
CA GLU A 9 -2.99 -12.97 22.63
C GLU A 9 -3.84 -11.70 22.71
N THR A 10 -3.32 -10.58 22.22
CA THR A 10 -4.05 -9.30 22.18
C THR A 10 -5.20 -9.36 21.20
N LEU A 11 -4.95 -9.88 20.00
CA LEU A 11 -5.98 -10.13 19.00
C LEU A 11 -7.02 -11.13 19.52
N ALA A 12 -6.60 -12.23 20.14
CA ALA A 12 -7.49 -13.23 20.72
C ALA A 12 -8.41 -12.65 21.82
N LYS A 13 -7.89 -11.78 22.66
CA LYS A 13 -8.67 -11.09 23.70
C LYS A 13 -9.63 -10.05 23.11
N GLY A 14 -9.22 -9.38 22.01
CA GLY A 14 -10.05 -8.40 21.29
C GLY A 14 -11.14 -9.04 20.42
N PHE A 15 -10.86 -10.20 19.83
CA PHE A 15 -11.82 -10.98 19.02
C PHE A 15 -12.87 -11.73 19.83
N GLY A 16 -12.82 -11.68 21.18
CA GLY A 16 -13.92 -12.15 22.05
C GLY A 16 -15.23 -11.38 21.84
N ILE A 17 -15.24 -10.31 21.08
CA ILE A 17 -16.42 -9.58 20.64
C ILE A 17 -17.09 -10.40 19.53
N THR A 18 -18.30 -10.85 19.79
CA THR A 18 -19.11 -11.79 18.98
C THR A 18 -19.34 -11.31 17.53
N GLU A 19 -19.19 -10.04 17.26
CA GLU A 19 -19.48 -9.40 15.96
C GLU A 19 -18.36 -9.57 14.93
N ILE A 20 -17.11 -9.75 15.35
CA ILE A 20 -15.98 -9.95 14.42
C ILE A 20 -15.98 -11.36 13.81
N LYS A 21 -16.61 -12.34 14.49
CA LYS A 21 -16.83 -13.69 13.95
C LYS A 21 -17.55 -13.73 12.61
N ASN A 22 -18.39 -12.73 12.35
CA ASN A 22 -19.18 -12.65 11.12
C ASN A 22 -18.49 -11.85 10.02
N LEU A 23 -17.37 -11.20 10.33
CA LEU A 23 -16.67 -10.30 9.40
C LEU A 23 -15.41 -10.91 8.78
N TYR A 24 -14.82 -11.95 9.39
CA TYR A 24 -13.57 -12.51 8.90
C TYR A 24 -13.50 -14.02 9.11
N ASP A 25 -13.45 -14.74 8.00
CA ASP A 25 -13.16 -16.16 7.95
C ASP A 25 -11.66 -16.34 7.65
N PHE A 26 -10.91 -16.82 8.62
CA PHE A 26 -9.46 -17.06 8.48
C PHE A 26 -9.15 -18.32 7.65
N GLN A 27 -10.17 -19.05 7.23
CA GLN A 27 -10.05 -20.28 6.41
C GLN A 27 -9.02 -21.28 6.98
N LEU A 28 -8.96 -21.40 8.29
CA LEU A 28 -7.98 -22.24 8.98
C LEU A 28 -8.16 -23.74 8.68
N GLU A 29 -9.32 -24.13 8.19
CA GLU A 29 -9.61 -25.49 7.74
C GLU A 29 -8.65 -25.96 6.62
N GLN A 30 -8.18 -25.06 5.77
CA GLN A 30 -7.18 -25.40 4.73
C GLN A 30 -5.84 -25.88 5.30
N PHE A 31 -5.57 -25.54 6.58
CA PHE A 31 -4.40 -25.99 7.34
C PHE A 31 -4.74 -27.16 8.28
N GLY A 32 -5.92 -27.79 8.14
CA GLY A 32 -6.37 -28.87 9.04
C GLY A 32 -6.79 -28.41 10.41
N ILE A 33 -6.99 -27.10 10.61
CA ILE A 33 -7.37 -26.51 11.90
C ILE A 33 -8.86 -26.23 11.88
N TYR A 34 -9.63 -27.14 12.49
CA TYR A 34 -11.07 -27.03 12.60
C TYR A 34 -11.47 -26.46 13.94
N LYS A 35 -12.47 -25.57 13.97
CA LYS A 35 -13.04 -25.08 15.20
C LYS A 35 -13.85 -26.19 15.88
N ASP A 36 -13.57 -26.48 17.17
CA ASP A 36 -14.45 -27.30 17.97
C ASP A 36 -15.73 -26.48 18.30
N PRO A 37 -16.94 -27.02 18.09
CA PRO A 37 -18.18 -26.34 18.42
C PRO A 37 -18.29 -25.91 19.89
N ASN A 38 -17.56 -26.57 20.81
CA ASN A 38 -17.56 -26.29 22.21
C ASN A 38 -16.45 -25.33 22.68
N GLU A 39 -15.52 -24.96 21.75
CA GLU A 39 -14.46 -24.00 22.05
C GLU A 39 -14.94 -22.56 21.88
N THR A 40 -14.50 -21.70 22.79
CA THR A 40 -14.54 -20.25 22.56
C THR A 40 -13.51 -19.86 21.51
N VAL A 41 -13.67 -18.68 20.88
CA VAL A 41 -12.67 -18.17 19.93
C VAL A 41 -11.29 -18.04 20.56
N LEU A 42 -11.23 -17.65 21.84
CA LEU A 42 -9.97 -17.54 22.56
C LEU A 42 -9.28 -18.90 22.71
N GLU A 43 -10.00 -19.93 23.08
CA GLU A 43 -9.47 -21.29 23.19
C GLU A 43 -9.01 -21.84 21.83
N THR A 44 -9.80 -21.62 20.77
CA THR A 44 -9.40 -21.98 19.42
C THR A 44 -8.08 -21.30 19.05
N LEU A 45 -7.96 -19.98 19.24
CA LEU A 45 -6.74 -19.24 18.93
C LEU A 45 -5.55 -19.67 19.79
N GLN A 46 -5.74 -19.89 21.09
CA GLN A 46 -4.69 -20.43 21.96
C GLN A 46 -4.20 -21.81 21.48
N ARG A 47 -5.12 -22.67 21.04
CA ARG A 47 -4.77 -23.97 20.46
C ARG A 47 -4.01 -23.81 19.15
N VAL A 48 -4.46 -22.95 18.24
CA VAL A 48 -3.76 -22.66 16.97
C VAL A 48 -2.33 -22.17 17.22
N PHE A 49 -2.16 -21.23 18.14
CA PHE A 49 -0.83 -20.69 18.49
C PHE A 49 0.05 -21.67 19.27
N SER A 50 -0.52 -22.74 19.85
CA SER A 50 0.25 -23.82 20.48
C SER A 50 0.65 -24.94 19.51
N THR A 51 0.15 -24.94 18.30
CA THR A 51 0.53 -25.91 17.25
C THR A 51 1.79 -25.47 16.51
N ASP A 52 2.35 -26.39 15.73
CA ASP A 52 3.47 -26.12 14.83
C ASP A 52 3.12 -25.11 13.70
N PHE A 53 1.86 -24.67 13.58
CA PHE A 53 1.40 -23.69 12.59
C PHE A 53 2.25 -22.42 12.60
N MET A 54 2.61 -21.92 13.79
CA MET A 54 3.46 -20.73 13.95
C MET A 54 4.94 -20.98 13.69
N SER A 55 5.38 -22.22 13.66
CA SER A 55 6.78 -22.62 13.38
C SER A 55 7.05 -22.85 11.89
N HIS A 56 6.00 -22.93 11.07
CA HIS A 56 6.17 -23.02 9.62
C HIS A 56 6.67 -21.68 9.06
N ASN A 57 7.60 -21.75 8.11
CA ASN A 57 8.17 -20.56 7.44
C ASN A 57 7.20 -19.89 6.46
N ASP A 58 6.01 -20.41 6.30
CA ASP A 58 4.97 -19.91 5.39
C ASP A 58 3.76 -19.45 6.21
N ASN A 59 3.92 -18.32 6.89
CA ASN A 59 2.82 -17.62 7.56
C ASN A 59 3.07 -16.11 7.64
N ALA A 60 2.00 -15.32 7.52
CA ALA A 60 2.08 -13.86 7.52
C ALA A 60 2.65 -13.26 8.82
N PHE A 61 2.54 -13.94 9.96
CA PHE A 61 3.12 -13.44 11.22
C PHE A 61 4.65 -13.46 11.19
N LEU A 62 5.23 -14.45 10.53
CA LEU A 62 6.68 -14.51 10.33
C LEU A 62 7.12 -13.36 9.41
N ASP A 63 6.41 -13.13 8.31
CA ASP A 63 6.73 -12.07 7.34
C ASP A 63 6.61 -10.66 7.94
N LEU A 64 5.79 -10.49 8.99
CA LEU A 64 5.66 -9.25 9.76
C LEU A 64 6.75 -9.06 10.83
N THR A 65 7.63 -10.04 11.05
CA THR A 65 8.78 -9.83 11.92
C THR A 65 9.81 -8.91 11.27
N ILE A 66 10.56 -8.15 12.07
CA ILE A 66 11.56 -7.22 11.56
C ILE A 66 12.59 -7.96 10.70
N ASP A 67 13.16 -9.06 11.22
CA ASP A 67 14.20 -9.81 10.52
C ASP A 67 13.72 -10.35 9.17
N ARG A 68 12.50 -10.87 9.11
CA ARG A 68 11.95 -11.39 7.85
C ARG A 68 11.58 -10.26 6.87
N SER A 69 11.05 -9.15 7.37
CA SER A 69 10.79 -7.97 6.55
C SER A 69 12.08 -7.40 5.95
N LEU A 70 13.18 -7.36 6.71
CA LEU A 70 14.49 -6.94 6.22
C LEU A 70 15.01 -7.88 5.12
N GLU A 71 14.91 -9.20 5.33
CA GLU A 71 15.30 -10.21 4.33
C GLU A 71 14.52 -10.04 3.02
N ILE A 72 13.20 -9.79 3.11
CA ILE A 72 12.36 -9.52 1.93
C ILE A 72 12.82 -8.22 1.26
N ASN A 73 13.05 -7.17 2.04
CA ASN A 73 13.44 -5.86 1.53
C ASN A 73 14.81 -5.87 0.85
N ASP A 74 15.76 -6.70 1.30
CA ASP A 74 17.08 -6.83 0.67
C ASP A 74 16.99 -7.26 -0.80
N GLY A 75 15.88 -7.94 -1.17
CA GLY A 75 15.57 -8.29 -2.56
C GLY A 75 14.85 -7.22 -3.36
N ILE A 76 14.44 -6.11 -2.73
CA ILE A 76 13.61 -5.07 -3.34
C ILE A 76 14.46 -3.85 -3.68
N GLY A 77 14.51 -3.52 -4.98
CA GLY A 77 15.09 -2.25 -5.46
C GLY A 77 13.99 -1.25 -5.83
N ILE A 78 14.29 0.04 -5.70
CA ILE A 78 13.39 1.09 -6.15
C ILE A 78 13.45 1.18 -7.68
N GLU A 79 12.29 0.99 -8.32
CA GLU A 79 12.15 1.04 -9.78
C GLU A 79 12.19 2.49 -10.27
N PRO A 80 12.99 2.81 -11.31
CA PRO A 80 13.24 4.19 -11.73
C PRO A 80 12.00 4.90 -12.32
N ASN A 81 10.99 4.15 -12.76
CA ASN A 81 9.79 4.69 -13.41
C ASN A 81 8.53 4.60 -12.54
N VAL A 82 8.68 4.28 -11.24
CA VAL A 82 7.57 4.14 -10.30
C VAL A 82 7.62 5.27 -9.29
N TYR A 83 6.46 5.87 -8.99
CA TYR A 83 6.28 6.82 -7.90
C TYR A 83 5.94 6.07 -6.61
N TYR A 84 6.61 6.41 -5.52
CA TYR A 84 6.42 5.77 -4.23
C TYR A 84 6.06 6.81 -3.17
N PHE A 85 4.99 6.55 -2.43
CA PHE A 85 4.55 7.38 -1.31
C PHE A 85 4.24 6.50 -0.11
N SER A 86 4.69 6.88 1.06
CA SER A 86 4.36 6.20 2.31
C SER A 86 3.70 7.14 3.30
N TYR A 87 2.65 6.66 3.93
CA TYR A 87 1.88 7.37 4.95
C TYR A 87 1.93 6.57 6.24
N ALA A 88 2.78 6.97 7.17
CA ALA A 88 2.94 6.31 8.45
C ALA A 88 2.01 6.90 9.52
N GLY A 89 1.57 6.08 10.45
CA GLY A 89 0.80 6.47 11.62
C GLY A 89 1.64 6.56 12.89
N ASN A 90 1.28 7.49 13.76
CA ASN A 90 1.72 7.52 15.14
C ASN A 90 0.58 8.00 16.03
N GLN A 91 0.11 7.13 16.90
CA GLN A 91 -0.92 7.47 17.91
C GLN A 91 -0.40 7.24 19.33
N THR A 92 0.93 7.30 19.51
CA THR A 92 1.59 7.28 20.80
C THR A 92 2.10 8.66 21.20
N VAL A 93 2.35 8.84 22.48
CA VAL A 93 2.99 10.04 23.07
C VAL A 93 4.11 9.60 24.00
N GLN A 94 5.16 10.41 24.11
CA GLN A 94 6.22 10.12 25.08
C GLN A 94 5.76 10.44 26.49
N ASP A 95 5.82 9.44 27.37
CA ASP A 95 5.58 9.65 28.80
C ASP A 95 6.75 10.44 29.43
N PRO A 96 6.50 11.60 30.03
CA PRO A 96 7.57 12.44 30.56
C PRO A 96 8.28 11.84 31.78
N VAL A 97 7.69 10.83 32.43
CA VAL A 97 8.25 10.19 33.63
C VAL A 97 9.18 9.04 33.25
N SER A 98 8.67 8.11 32.44
CA SER A 98 9.44 6.92 32.03
C SER A 98 10.26 7.13 30.76
N GLY A 99 9.96 8.15 29.98
CA GLY A 99 10.53 8.37 28.67
C GLY A 99 10.04 7.40 27.59
N ASN A 100 9.23 6.40 27.93
CA ASN A 100 8.68 5.44 27.00
C ASN A 100 7.55 6.06 26.16
N TYR A 101 7.26 5.47 25.01
CA TYR A 101 6.09 5.83 24.25
C TYR A 101 4.88 5.01 24.71
N ILE A 102 3.78 5.70 25.01
CA ILE A 102 2.54 5.12 25.51
C ILE A 102 1.38 5.49 24.58
N PRO A 103 0.27 4.71 24.55
CA PRO A 103 -0.90 5.06 23.76
C PRO A 103 -1.43 6.45 24.11
N SER A 104 -1.76 7.25 23.11
CA SER A 104 -2.52 8.47 23.34
C SER A 104 -3.98 8.14 23.65
N ALA A 105 -4.71 9.10 24.23
CA ALA A 105 -6.15 8.94 24.52
C ALA A 105 -7.03 8.74 23.27
N ARG A 106 -6.46 8.92 22.07
CA ARG A 106 -7.16 8.77 20.77
C ARG A 106 -6.95 7.40 20.14
N MET A 107 -6.00 6.62 20.64
CA MET A 107 -5.76 5.27 20.15
C MET A 107 -6.90 4.35 20.60
N TRP A 108 -7.33 3.47 19.74
CA TRP A 108 -8.28 2.43 20.15
C TRP A 108 -7.66 1.52 21.21
N THR A 109 -8.40 1.27 22.31
CA THR A 109 -7.89 0.56 23.47
C THR A 109 -7.42 -0.87 23.18
N LEU A 110 -7.95 -1.49 22.11
CA LEU A 110 -7.49 -2.80 21.64
C LEU A 110 -5.99 -2.79 21.29
N PHE A 111 -5.46 -1.68 20.84
CA PHE A 111 -4.06 -1.55 20.44
C PHE A 111 -3.11 -1.19 21.59
N TYR A 112 -3.62 -0.88 22.79
CA TYR A 112 -2.81 -0.45 23.93
C TYR A 112 -1.68 -1.43 24.28
N PRO A 113 -1.90 -2.76 24.38
CA PRO A 113 -0.82 -3.69 24.72
C PRO A 113 0.30 -3.70 23.69
N GLY A 114 -0.04 -3.69 22.41
CA GLY A 114 0.93 -3.61 21.31
C GLY A 114 1.72 -2.31 21.35
N ALA A 115 1.02 -1.19 21.47
CA ALA A 115 1.62 0.14 21.54
C ALA A 115 2.60 0.30 22.70
N ILE A 116 2.23 -0.18 23.88
CA ILE A 116 3.10 -0.15 25.09
C ILE A 116 4.34 -1.03 24.88
N ASN A 117 4.18 -2.21 24.30
CA ASN A 117 5.29 -3.13 24.06
C ASN A 117 6.29 -2.54 23.06
N MET A 118 5.83 -2.01 21.93
CA MET A 118 6.68 -1.33 20.96
C MET A 118 7.31 -0.06 21.54
N GLY A 119 6.54 0.74 22.29
CA GLY A 119 6.98 2.00 22.86
C GLY A 119 8.09 1.92 23.90
N LYS A 120 8.33 0.73 24.48
CA LYS A 120 9.44 0.44 25.43
C LYS A 120 10.52 -0.47 24.86
N TYR A 121 10.36 -0.95 23.60
CA TYR A 121 11.30 -1.89 22.97
C TYR A 121 12.31 -1.12 22.14
N TYR A 122 13.49 -0.89 22.70
CA TYR A 122 14.59 -0.19 22.04
C TYR A 122 15.94 -0.55 22.72
N ASP A 123 17.05 -0.08 22.13
CA ASP A 123 18.40 -0.41 22.54
C ASP A 123 18.65 -1.93 22.62
N LYS A 124 18.17 -2.64 21.60
CA LYS A 124 18.23 -4.09 21.51
C LYS A 124 18.50 -4.53 20.07
N TYR A 125 19.02 -5.73 19.95
CA TYR A 125 19.16 -6.40 18.67
C TYR A 125 18.02 -7.39 18.46
N THR A 126 17.55 -7.52 17.23
CA THR A 126 16.68 -8.63 16.82
C THR A 126 17.47 -9.95 16.83
N ALA A 127 16.78 -11.07 16.64
CA ALA A 127 17.44 -12.37 16.52
C ALA A 127 18.39 -12.43 15.31
N GLY A 128 18.07 -11.73 14.22
CA GLY A 128 18.89 -11.58 13.02
C GLY A 128 20.03 -10.55 13.15
N GLY A 129 20.11 -9.83 14.27
CA GLY A 129 21.20 -8.90 14.56
C GLY A 129 20.95 -7.46 14.14
N PHE A 130 19.73 -7.09 13.72
CA PHE A 130 19.38 -5.70 13.43
C PHE A 130 19.18 -4.90 14.72
N TYR A 131 19.77 -3.70 14.80
CA TYR A 131 19.69 -2.86 15.99
C TYR A 131 18.44 -1.98 15.99
N ILE A 132 17.63 -2.12 17.02
CA ILE A 132 16.41 -1.35 17.26
C ILE A 132 16.76 -0.13 18.13
N ASP A 133 16.86 1.02 17.52
CA ASP A 133 17.15 2.27 18.23
C ASP A 133 15.88 2.96 18.73
N GLN A 134 16.04 4.16 19.26
CA GLN A 134 14.94 4.94 19.85
C GLN A 134 13.89 5.41 18.83
N SER A 135 14.22 5.46 17.53
CA SER A 135 13.28 5.87 16.48
C SER A 135 12.16 4.84 16.25
N TRP A 136 12.37 3.60 16.70
CA TRP A 136 11.39 2.52 16.58
C TRP A 136 10.26 2.57 17.61
N ARG A 137 10.32 3.47 18.59
CA ARG A 137 9.32 3.54 19.68
C ARG A 137 7.98 4.15 19.28
N PRO A 138 7.89 5.26 18.50
CA PRO A 138 6.62 5.75 18.00
C PRO A 138 5.92 4.69 17.17
N ASN A 139 4.59 4.55 17.34
CA ASN A 139 3.83 3.51 16.66
C ASN A 139 2.33 3.84 16.57
N ASP A 140 1.62 3.13 15.71
CA ASP A 140 0.18 3.24 15.51
C ASP A 140 -0.62 2.18 16.31
N GLY A 141 0.07 1.40 17.15
CA GLY A 141 -0.50 0.32 17.97
C GLY A 141 -0.30 -1.08 17.41
N MET A 142 0.00 -1.22 16.11
CA MET A 142 0.34 -2.48 15.46
C MET A 142 1.67 -2.43 14.71
N VAL A 143 2.07 -1.26 14.19
CA VAL A 143 3.26 -1.07 13.38
C VAL A 143 4.08 0.09 13.94
N ASN A 144 5.39 -0.08 14.02
CA ASN A 144 6.31 1.01 14.36
C ASN A 144 6.30 2.06 13.24
N THR A 145 6.22 3.34 13.60
CA THR A 145 6.12 4.44 12.62
C THR A 145 7.26 4.40 11.61
N VAL A 146 8.49 4.16 12.06
CA VAL A 146 9.67 4.13 11.20
C VAL A 146 9.66 2.99 10.19
N SER A 147 9.10 1.83 10.54
CA SER A 147 9.02 0.67 9.63
C SER A 147 8.04 0.88 8.47
N ALA A 148 7.15 1.87 8.59
CA ALA A 148 6.20 2.25 7.53
C ALA A 148 6.72 3.37 6.61
N PHE A 149 7.96 3.85 6.77
CA PHE A 149 8.50 4.94 5.97
C PHE A 149 8.93 4.48 4.58
N TYR A 150 9.72 3.43 4.49
CA TYR A 150 10.26 2.87 3.25
C TYR A 150 10.78 1.45 3.51
N PRO A 151 11.03 0.64 2.49
CA PRO A 151 11.64 -0.68 2.68
C PRO A 151 13.08 -0.52 3.20
N ILE A 152 13.27 -0.78 4.50
CA ILE A 152 14.58 -0.74 5.15
C ILE A 152 15.30 -2.05 4.83
N HIS A 153 16.54 -1.98 4.34
CA HIS A 153 17.40 -3.14 4.13
C HIS A 153 18.08 -3.55 5.43
N SER A 154 18.66 -4.74 5.47
CA SER A 154 19.34 -5.28 6.65
C SER A 154 20.53 -4.44 7.12
N ASP A 155 21.16 -3.67 6.23
CA ASP A 155 22.21 -2.68 6.53
C ASP A 155 21.67 -1.30 6.97
N GLY A 156 20.36 -1.15 7.13
CA GLY A 156 19.70 0.08 7.51
C GLY A 156 19.48 1.08 6.37
N THR A 157 19.81 0.72 5.14
CA THR A 157 19.67 1.58 3.96
C THR A 157 18.32 1.38 3.25
N CYS A 158 18.02 2.25 2.29
CA CYS A 158 17.01 2.05 1.26
C CYS A 158 17.58 2.63 -0.02
N LEU A 159 17.95 1.78 -0.95
CA LEU A 159 18.72 2.15 -2.13
C LEU A 159 17.92 1.95 -3.42
N THR A 160 18.21 2.81 -4.39
CA THR A 160 17.85 2.59 -5.77
C THR A 160 18.70 1.47 -6.38
N ARG A 161 18.28 0.92 -7.52
CA ARG A 161 19.05 -0.14 -8.21
C ARG A 161 20.48 0.26 -8.58
N ASP A 162 20.76 1.56 -8.72
CA ASP A 162 22.10 2.10 -9.01
C ASP A 162 22.87 2.52 -7.74
N GLY A 163 22.38 2.13 -6.56
CA GLY A 163 23.08 2.29 -5.28
C GLY A 163 23.01 3.69 -4.66
N ARG A 164 22.12 4.57 -5.14
CA ARG A 164 21.89 5.88 -4.52
C ARG A 164 20.83 5.79 -3.43
N GLN A 165 20.80 6.78 -2.52
CA GLN A 165 19.70 6.91 -1.56
C GLN A 165 18.36 7.00 -2.32
N GLY A 166 17.47 6.08 -2.01
CA GLY A 166 16.22 5.91 -2.73
C GLY A 166 15.02 6.61 -2.11
N TRP A 167 15.20 7.37 -1.03
CA TRP A 167 14.09 7.98 -0.32
C TRP A 167 14.39 9.44 0.10
N THR A 168 13.32 10.19 0.35
CA THR A 168 13.37 11.55 0.88
C THR A 168 12.13 11.86 1.73
N ASN A 169 12.28 12.73 2.72
CA ASN A 169 11.13 13.25 3.45
C ASN A 169 10.43 14.33 2.62
N TYR A 170 9.09 14.34 2.69
CA TYR A 170 8.27 15.42 2.19
C TYR A 170 7.59 16.14 3.35
N ASP A 171 7.74 17.46 3.42
CA ASP A 171 7.24 18.29 4.53
C ASP A 171 5.73 18.61 4.42
N GLY A 172 5.10 18.27 3.30
CA GLY A 172 3.69 18.56 3.04
C GLY A 172 3.40 20.00 2.60
N TYR A 173 4.41 20.86 2.53
CA TYR A 173 4.26 22.31 2.24
C TYR A 173 5.07 22.76 1.03
N SER A 174 6.11 22.04 0.67
CA SER A 174 6.98 22.41 -0.44
C SER A 174 6.30 22.11 -1.77
N ASN A 175 6.31 23.09 -2.69
CA ASN A 175 5.94 22.86 -4.10
C ASN A 175 7.02 22.01 -4.79
N ILE A 176 7.12 20.74 -4.42
CA ILE A 176 8.03 19.82 -5.09
C ILE A 176 7.29 19.10 -6.22
N HIS A 177 7.98 18.93 -7.34
CA HIS A 177 7.53 18.01 -8.36
C HIS A 177 8.01 16.62 -7.97
N PHE A 178 7.08 15.73 -7.64
CA PHE A 178 7.40 14.34 -7.39
C PHE A 178 8.06 13.71 -8.63
N LYS A 179 9.08 12.91 -8.40
CA LYS A 179 9.83 12.22 -9.46
C LYS A 179 9.70 10.71 -9.25
N PRO A 180 9.59 9.92 -10.34
CA PRO A 180 9.68 8.49 -10.21
C PRO A 180 11.08 8.05 -9.76
N GLY A 181 11.19 6.86 -9.21
CA GLY A 181 12.44 6.31 -8.71
C GLY A 181 12.90 6.86 -7.37
N ILE A 182 12.01 7.54 -6.64
CA ILE A 182 12.25 8.06 -5.30
C ILE A 182 11.07 7.71 -4.42
N TRP A 183 11.34 7.23 -3.21
CA TRP A 183 10.34 6.98 -2.17
C TRP A 183 10.14 8.23 -1.33
N TYR A 184 8.95 8.82 -1.39
CA TYR A 184 8.58 9.99 -0.61
C TYR A 184 7.93 9.55 0.70
N VAL A 185 8.56 9.88 1.82
CA VAL A 185 8.00 9.70 3.15
C VAL A 185 7.13 10.91 3.46
N MET A 186 5.82 10.69 3.43
CA MET A 186 4.82 11.72 3.66
C MET A 186 4.73 12.07 5.16
N PRO A 187 4.17 13.23 5.53
CA PRO A 187 4.03 13.63 6.94
C PRO A 187 3.31 12.55 7.77
N VAL A 188 3.88 12.23 8.93
CA VAL A 188 3.32 11.22 9.84
C VAL A 188 1.92 11.64 10.30
N GLN A 189 0.97 10.74 10.17
CA GLN A 189 -0.42 10.95 10.53
C GLN A 189 -0.66 10.64 12.01
N SER A 190 -1.45 11.49 12.70
CA SER A 190 -1.92 11.18 14.06
C SER A 190 -3.06 10.16 14.02
N PHE A 191 -2.75 8.95 13.58
CA PHE A 191 -3.66 7.83 13.38
C PHE A 191 -3.14 6.60 14.11
N ASP A 192 -4.08 5.82 14.67
CA ASP A 192 -3.84 4.41 14.96
C ASP A 192 -4.08 3.54 13.71
N HIS A 193 -3.71 2.28 13.78
CA HIS A 193 -3.70 1.39 12.64
C HIS A 193 -5.06 1.27 11.93
N ILE A 194 -6.16 1.20 12.68
CA ILE A 194 -7.50 1.03 12.11
C ILE A 194 -8.06 2.35 11.53
N GLN A 195 -7.55 3.49 11.96
CA GLN A 195 -8.00 4.79 11.46
C GLN A 195 -7.63 5.02 10.00
N PHE A 196 -6.57 4.39 9.51
CA PHE A 196 -6.22 4.43 8.08
C PHE A 196 -7.31 3.81 7.19
N VAL A 197 -8.01 2.79 7.66
CA VAL A 197 -9.10 2.14 6.91
C VAL A 197 -10.48 2.65 7.30
N GLY A 198 -10.56 3.79 7.98
CA GLY A 198 -11.83 4.42 8.34
C GLY A 198 -12.51 3.77 9.53
N GLY A 199 -11.76 3.19 10.45
CA GLY A 199 -12.28 2.51 11.64
C GLY A 199 -13.39 3.28 12.34
N MET A 200 -14.46 2.60 12.69
CA MET A 200 -15.75 3.16 13.11
C MET A 200 -15.74 3.88 14.47
N LEU A 201 -14.64 3.88 15.19
CA LEU A 201 -14.54 4.43 16.52
C LEU A 201 -13.80 5.77 16.52
N ASN A 202 -14.34 6.78 17.19
CA ASN A 202 -13.75 8.10 17.47
C ASN A 202 -13.77 9.15 16.36
N GLY A 203 -14.75 9.15 15.47
CA GLY A 203 -14.93 10.27 14.51
C GLY A 203 -13.81 10.40 13.47
N SER A 204 -13.10 9.31 13.20
CA SER A 204 -11.93 9.30 12.32
C SER A 204 -12.28 9.42 10.83
N LEU A 205 -13.51 9.10 10.41
CA LEU A 205 -13.90 9.10 8.99
C LEU A 205 -13.57 10.42 8.26
N VAL A 206 -13.79 11.57 8.89
CA VAL A 206 -13.48 12.88 8.29
C VAL A 206 -11.99 13.02 8.01
N LYS A 207 -11.15 12.60 8.96
CA LYS A 207 -9.68 12.63 8.81
C LYS A 207 -9.20 11.61 7.78
N THR A 208 -9.77 10.42 7.79
CA THR A 208 -9.46 9.37 6.82
C THR A 208 -9.84 9.83 5.41
N HIS A 209 -11.03 10.43 5.21
CA HIS A 209 -11.40 11.01 3.92
C HIS A 209 -10.47 12.14 3.50
N ALA A 210 -10.04 13.00 4.45
CA ALA A 210 -9.08 14.06 4.14
C ALA A 210 -7.72 13.49 3.73
N LEU A 211 -7.23 12.44 4.41
CA LEU A 211 -6.01 11.73 4.03
C LEU A 211 -6.12 11.17 2.60
N TYR A 212 -7.17 10.38 2.31
CA TYR A 212 -7.32 9.79 0.97
C TYR A 212 -7.51 10.84 -0.12
N ARG A 213 -8.14 11.98 0.18
CA ARG A 213 -8.18 13.10 -0.76
C ARG A 213 -6.78 13.63 -1.03
N GLY A 214 -5.96 13.84 0.01
CA GLY A 214 -4.56 14.25 -0.14
C GLY A 214 -3.74 13.23 -0.95
N VAL A 215 -3.91 11.93 -0.68
CA VAL A 215 -3.28 10.86 -1.48
C VAL A 215 -3.64 10.99 -2.96
N MET A 216 -4.92 11.21 -3.26
CA MET A 216 -5.38 11.38 -4.66
C MET A 216 -4.85 12.66 -5.28
N GLU A 217 -4.72 13.74 -4.51
CA GLU A 217 -4.11 14.99 -4.97
C GLU A 217 -2.60 14.80 -5.24
N ASP A 218 -1.88 14.08 -4.38
CA ASP A 218 -0.46 13.77 -4.59
C ASP A 218 -0.26 12.92 -5.84
N ILE A 219 -1.08 11.88 -6.03
CA ILE A 219 -1.09 11.08 -7.26
C ILE A 219 -1.38 11.95 -8.48
N TYR A 220 -2.41 12.79 -8.43
CA TYR A 220 -2.76 13.71 -9.50
C TYR A 220 -1.61 14.65 -9.87
N ASN A 221 -0.93 15.19 -8.86
CA ASN A 221 0.20 16.10 -9.05
C ASN A 221 1.42 15.43 -9.70
N THR A 222 1.59 14.11 -9.56
CA THR A 222 2.65 13.39 -10.29
C THR A 222 2.43 13.43 -11.79
N TYR A 223 1.19 13.43 -12.23
CA TYR A 223 0.82 13.43 -13.65
C TYR A 223 0.84 14.81 -14.27
N THR A 224 0.36 15.83 -13.56
CA THR A 224 0.28 17.19 -14.10
C THR A 224 1.63 17.86 -14.25
N THR A 225 2.69 17.30 -13.63
CA THR A 225 4.08 17.81 -13.71
C THR A 225 4.96 17.02 -14.66
N ALA A 226 4.46 15.94 -15.26
CA ALA A 226 5.16 15.31 -16.39
C ALA A 226 5.36 16.33 -17.50
N PRO A 227 6.54 16.42 -18.14
CA PRO A 227 6.78 17.39 -19.20
C PRO A 227 5.76 17.15 -20.31
N SER A 228 4.82 18.07 -20.46
CA SER A 228 3.82 18.06 -21.52
C SER A 228 4.52 18.34 -22.86
N GLY A 229 4.98 17.27 -23.48
CA GLY A 229 5.68 17.34 -24.78
C GLY A 229 4.77 17.57 -25.98
N GLY A 230 3.52 18.01 -25.80
CA GLY A 230 2.61 18.29 -26.92
C GLY A 230 1.41 19.13 -26.52
N SER A 231 0.93 19.97 -27.42
CA SER A 231 -0.35 20.66 -27.26
C SER A 231 -1.47 19.61 -27.26
N PHE A 232 -2.29 19.60 -26.20
CA PHE A 232 -3.49 18.73 -26.12
C PHE A 232 -4.45 19.11 -27.25
N PRO A 233 -4.71 18.20 -28.22
CA PRO A 233 -5.33 18.58 -29.47
C PRO A 233 -6.85 18.58 -29.45
N PHE A 234 -7.49 17.96 -28.44
CA PHE A 234 -8.92 17.70 -28.48
C PHE A 234 -9.74 18.91 -28.07
N THR A 235 -10.40 19.53 -29.02
CA THR A 235 -11.18 20.75 -28.84
C THR A 235 -12.55 20.50 -28.22
N ASP A 236 -13.01 19.24 -28.20
CA ASP A 236 -14.29 18.80 -27.64
C ASP A 236 -14.19 18.34 -26.18
N VAL A 237 -12.98 18.44 -25.57
CA VAL A 237 -12.74 18.12 -24.15
C VAL A 237 -12.43 19.41 -23.40
N ALA A 238 -13.47 20.04 -22.83
CA ALA A 238 -13.29 21.28 -22.07
C ALA A 238 -12.46 21.05 -20.79
N GLU A 239 -11.59 21.99 -20.44
CA GLU A 239 -10.75 21.92 -19.23
C GLU A 239 -11.58 21.80 -17.94
N SER A 240 -12.78 22.35 -17.92
CA SER A 240 -13.72 22.25 -16.80
C SER A 240 -14.40 20.88 -16.66
N ARG A 241 -14.22 19.98 -17.63
CA ARG A 241 -14.80 18.65 -17.60
C ARG A 241 -14.03 17.77 -16.60
N TRP A 242 -14.76 17.05 -15.75
CA TRP A 242 -14.15 16.16 -14.76
C TRP A 242 -13.19 15.13 -15.36
N SER A 243 -13.43 14.71 -16.61
CA SER A 243 -12.57 13.73 -17.30
C SER A 243 -11.39 14.33 -18.06
N TYR A 244 -11.28 15.67 -18.13
CA TYR A 244 -10.20 16.35 -18.87
C TYR A 244 -8.80 15.90 -18.45
N PRO A 245 -8.43 15.90 -17.15
CA PRO A 245 -7.09 15.52 -16.75
C PRO A 245 -6.74 14.08 -17.14
N TYR A 246 -7.68 13.15 -17.01
CA TYR A 246 -7.46 11.75 -17.35
C TYR A 246 -7.30 11.50 -18.86
N ILE A 247 -8.12 12.18 -19.68
CA ILE A 247 -8.01 12.09 -21.14
C ILE A 247 -6.69 12.66 -21.60
N ARG A 248 -6.30 13.81 -21.05
CA ARG A 248 -5.03 14.45 -21.37
C ARG A 248 -3.85 13.55 -21.03
N GLU A 249 -3.85 12.99 -19.82
CA GLU A 249 -2.81 12.07 -19.36
C GLU A 249 -2.67 10.85 -20.29
N MET A 250 -3.77 10.17 -20.56
CA MET A 250 -3.77 8.99 -21.41
C MET A 250 -3.30 9.32 -22.86
N TYR A 251 -3.58 10.53 -23.33
CA TYR A 251 -3.08 11.02 -24.61
C TYR A 251 -1.56 11.28 -24.54
N GLU A 252 -1.08 11.99 -23.52
CA GLU A 252 0.34 12.27 -23.33
C GLU A 252 1.16 10.99 -23.11
N ALA A 253 0.58 9.96 -22.47
CA ALA A 253 1.16 8.63 -22.33
C ALA A 253 1.11 7.78 -23.62
N GLY A 254 0.50 8.28 -24.70
CA GLY A 254 0.36 7.54 -25.95
C GLY A 254 -0.58 6.34 -25.89
N VAL A 255 -1.47 6.28 -24.89
CA VAL A 255 -2.45 5.20 -24.71
C VAL A 255 -3.71 5.43 -25.55
N ILE A 256 -4.05 6.69 -25.79
CA ILE A 256 -5.18 7.09 -26.64
C ILE A 256 -4.75 8.10 -27.71
N ASP A 257 -5.40 8.04 -28.89
CA ASP A 257 -5.09 8.93 -30.04
C ASP A 257 -6.25 9.88 -30.39
N GLY A 258 -7.41 9.76 -29.69
CA GLY A 258 -8.66 10.43 -30.07
C GLY A 258 -9.42 9.70 -31.19
N MET A 259 -10.57 10.23 -31.54
CA MET A 259 -11.39 9.75 -32.67
C MET A 259 -10.96 10.38 -33.98
N THR A 260 -10.50 11.63 -33.91
CA THR A 260 -9.83 12.35 -34.98
C THR A 260 -8.59 13.07 -34.43
N PRO A 261 -7.76 13.69 -35.24
CA PRO A 261 -6.61 14.47 -34.77
C PRO A 261 -6.98 15.58 -33.74
N THR A 262 -8.23 16.05 -33.72
CA THR A 262 -8.65 17.18 -32.91
C THR A 262 -9.90 16.90 -32.05
N THR A 263 -10.44 15.68 -32.07
CA THR A 263 -11.63 15.30 -31.28
C THR A 263 -11.42 13.97 -30.58
N PHE A 264 -11.94 13.86 -29.36
CA PHE A 264 -11.89 12.66 -28.52
C PHE A 264 -13.25 11.96 -28.38
N GLU A 265 -14.36 12.70 -28.42
CA GLU A 265 -15.73 12.25 -28.17
C GLU A 265 -15.93 11.71 -26.73
N PRO A 266 -15.74 12.55 -25.70
CA PRO A 266 -15.71 12.09 -24.31
C PRO A 266 -17.03 11.56 -23.75
N ALA A 267 -18.12 11.66 -24.50
CA ALA A 267 -19.42 11.06 -24.19
C ALA A 267 -19.72 9.82 -25.04
N GLY A 268 -18.83 9.45 -25.94
CA GLY A 268 -18.97 8.29 -26.82
C GLY A 268 -18.76 6.95 -26.06
N ASN A 269 -19.34 5.89 -26.60
CA ASN A 269 -19.11 4.53 -26.08
C ASN A 269 -17.77 3.99 -26.57
N VAL A 270 -16.99 3.44 -25.66
CA VAL A 270 -15.75 2.73 -25.99
C VAL A 270 -16.09 1.35 -26.58
N THR A 271 -15.58 1.06 -27.76
CA THR A 271 -15.69 -0.27 -28.36
C THR A 271 -14.73 -1.27 -27.71
N ARG A 272 -15.02 -2.57 -27.83
CA ARG A 272 -14.12 -3.63 -27.35
C ARG A 272 -12.71 -3.51 -27.97
N ALA A 273 -12.64 -3.20 -29.26
CA ALA A 273 -11.37 -3.02 -29.97
C ALA A 273 -10.54 -1.84 -29.44
N GLN A 274 -11.20 -0.69 -29.17
CA GLN A 274 -10.54 0.45 -28.53
C GLN A 274 -10.05 0.12 -27.13
N PHE A 275 -10.86 -0.57 -26.34
CA PHE A 275 -10.48 -0.97 -24.98
C PHE A 275 -9.25 -1.88 -24.96
N VAL A 276 -9.21 -2.91 -25.82
CA VAL A 276 -8.06 -3.83 -25.90
C VAL A 276 -6.80 -3.10 -26.38
N LYS A 277 -6.91 -2.16 -27.35
CA LYS A 277 -5.79 -1.31 -27.74
C LYS A 277 -5.25 -0.52 -26.54
N MET A 278 -6.12 0.17 -25.81
CA MET A 278 -5.71 0.93 -24.62
C MET A 278 -5.02 0.03 -23.59
N LEU A 279 -5.55 -1.17 -23.35
CA LEU A 279 -4.96 -2.12 -22.42
C LEU A 279 -3.54 -2.54 -22.84
N ALA A 280 -3.36 -2.89 -24.11
CA ALA A 280 -2.05 -3.26 -24.64
C ALA A 280 -1.02 -2.12 -24.54
N LEU A 281 -1.43 -0.90 -24.90
CA LEU A 281 -0.57 0.28 -24.83
C LEU A 281 -0.22 0.63 -23.37
N LEU A 282 -1.18 0.53 -22.44
CA LEU A 282 -0.96 0.74 -21.02
C LEU A 282 0.06 -0.27 -20.43
N GLN A 283 0.07 -1.49 -20.96
CA GLN A 283 1.03 -2.53 -20.58
C GLN A 283 2.35 -2.43 -21.34
N SER A 284 2.51 -1.43 -22.23
CA SER A 284 3.67 -1.32 -23.13
C SER A 284 3.94 -2.63 -23.90
N ALA A 285 2.87 -3.33 -24.29
CA ALA A 285 2.96 -4.64 -24.93
C ALA A 285 3.56 -4.54 -26.34
N ASP A 286 4.51 -5.41 -26.64
CA ASP A 286 4.99 -5.59 -28.01
C ASP A 286 3.96 -6.43 -28.80
N VAL A 287 3.14 -5.75 -29.58
CA VAL A 287 2.11 -6.38 -30.43
C VAL A 287 2.58 -6.70 -31.86
N SER A 288 3.85 -6.53 -32.16
CA SER A 288 4.40 -6.71 -33.51
C SER A 288 4.28 -8.17 -34.00
N ALA A 289 4.38 -9.14 -33.11
CA ALA A 289 4.27 -10.56 -33.42
C ALA A 289 2.82 -11.05 -33.64
N TYR A 290 1.80 -10.21 -33.36
CA TYR A 290 0.40 -10.61 -33.35
C TYR A 290 -0.41 -10.13 -34.55
N ALA A 291 0.23 -10.02 -35.74
CA ALA A 291 -0.42 -9.58 -36.97
C ALA A 291 -1.56 -10.52 -37.43
N SER A 292 -1.50 -11.79 -37.03
CA SER A 292 -2.55 -12.78 -37.29
C SER A 292 -2.87 -13.57 -36.01
N GLY A 293 -4.10 -14.03 -35.87
CA GLY A 293 -4.58 -14.76 -34.69
C GLY A 293 -5.66 -15.78 -35.01
N PRO A 294 -6.18 -16.46 -34.01
CA PRO A 294 -7.16 -17.55 -34.17
C PRO A 294 -8.59 -17.05 -34.45
N PHE A 295 -8.85 -15.75 -34.39
CA PHE A 295 -10.20 -15.19 -34.48
C PHE A 295 -10.59 -14.96 -35.95
N THR A 296 -11.60 -15.69 -36.42
CA THR A 296 -12.07 -15.63 -37.82
C THR A 296 -12.89 -14.40 -38.14
N ASP A 297 -13.37 -13.70 -37.13
CA ASP A 297 -14.15 -12.45 -37.20
C ASP A 297 -13.29 -11.19 -37.04
N VAL A 298 -11.95 -11.35 -36.96
CA VAL A 298 -10.98 -10.25 -36.89
C VAL A 298 -10.23 -10.17 -38.22
N PRO A 299 -10.60 -9.22 -39.14
CA PRO A 299 -9.85 -9.03 -40.37
C PRO A 299 -8.41 -8.67 -40.10
N GLY A 300 -7.46 -9.34 -40.76
CA GLY A 300 -6.02 -9.15 -40.53
C GLY A 300 -5.49 -7.72 -40.86
N ASP A 301 -6.22 -7.00 -41.71
CA ASP A 301 -5.95 -5.60 -42.07
C ASP A 301 -6.65 -4.57 -41.17
N ALA A 302 -7.48 -5.02 -40.22
CA ALA A 302 -8.11 -4.15 -39.25
C ALA A 302 -7.06 -3.50 -38.33
N TRP A 303 -7.19 -2.21 -38.07
CA TRP A 303 -6.28 -1.46 -37.20
C TRP A 303 -6.11 -2.07 -35.79
N TYR A 304 -7.13 -2.77 -35.32
CA TYR A 304 -7.16 -3.41 -34.00
C TYR A 304 -6.68 -4.88 -34.01
N ALA A 305 -6.43 -5.47 -35.16
CA ALA A 305 -6.16 -6.90 -35.28
C ALA A 305 -5.03 -7.36 -34.36
N ARG A 306 -3.88 -6.66 -34.38
CA ARG A 306 -2.73 -7.02 -33.54
C ARG A 306 -3.00 -6.91 -32.05
N TYR A 307 -3.86 -5.99 -31.64
CA TYR A 307 -4.21 -5.80 -30.23
C TYR A 307 -5.20 -6.87 -29.74
N VAL A 308 -6.12 -7.28 -30.61
CA VAL A 308 -7.09 -8.37 -30.29
C VAL A 308 -6.41 -9.72 -30.27
N ASN A 309 -5.41 -9.92 -31.13
CA ASN A 309 -4.67 -11.18 -31.22
C ASN A 309 -3.63 -11.35 -30.10
N TRP A 310 -3.17 -10.25 -29.52
CA TRP A 310 -2.31 -10.24 -28.32
C TRP A 310 -3.07 -10.69 -27.09
#